data_26c401c914f4b05de1783db4be23432e
#
_entry.id   26c401c914f4b05de1783db4be23432e
#
_cell.length_a   1.000
_cell.length_b   1.000
_cell.length_c   1.000
_cell.angle_alpha   90.00
_cell.angle_beta   90.00
_cell.angle_gamma   90.00
#
_symmetry.space_group_name_H-M   'P 1'
#
loop_
_entity.id
_entity.type
_entity.pdbx_description
1 polymer ?
#
loop_
_entity_poly.entity_id
_entity_poly.type
_entity_poly.pdbx_seq_one_letter_code
_entity_poly.pdbx_strand_id
1 'polypeptide(L)'
;IGGIVLFWLVHILPEKIAHKRHHPQRDAIQMLCLLSLVFGGLLWPIAWLWAYTKPAGYRLAYGTEKHDDYYVELGEKAKAGQLQEHELAHLREELDAMAAKGGLSANLKVLRRDLVSAQAATAGPVVAQAAPAVAGGKAGSA
;
A
#
# COMPACT_ATOMS: atom_id res chain seq x y z
N ILE A 1 15.12 -35.22 17.65
CA ILE A 1 15.57 -33.89 17.16
C ILE A 1 14.78 -33.49 15.92
N GLY A 2 14.62 -34.37 14.89
CA GLY A 2 13.88 -34.03 13.65
C GLY A 2 12.43 -33.61 13.86
N GLY A 3 11.70 -34.26 14.78
CA GLY A 3 10.32 -33.91 15.10
C GLY A 3 10.15 -32.53 15.72
N ILE A 4 11.11 -32.11 16.54
CA ILE A 4 11.12 -30.76 17.15
C ILE A 4 11.35 -29.70 16.08
N VAL A 5 12.29 -29.93 15.17
CA VAL A 5 12.57 -29.01 14.05
C VAL A 5 11.36 -28.90 13.13
N LEU A 6 10.71 -30.02 12.79
CA LEU A 6 9.50 -30.04 11.97
C LEU A 6 8.37 -29.29 12.66
N PHE A 7 8.15 -29.50 13.95
CA PHE A 7 7.15 -28.78 14.74
C PHE A 7 7.39 -27.27 14.71
N TRP A 8 8.63 -26.85 14.92
CA TRP A 8 9.01 -25.44 14.84
C TRP A 8 8.77 -24.84 13.47
N LEU A 9 9.17 -25.52 12.39
CA LEU A 9 8.97 -25.07 11.02
C LEU A 9 7.48 -24.89 10.71
N VAL A 10 6.65 -25.87 11.08
CA VAL A 10 5.20 -25.80 10.85
C VAL A 10 4.56 -24.72 11.70
N HIS A 11 5.06 -24.50 12.93
CA HIS A 11 4.51 -23.52 13.86
C HIS A 11 4.74 -22.07 13.42
N ILE A 12 5.84 -21.79 12.72
CA ILE A 12 6.18 -20.45 12.18
C ILE A 12 5.45 -20.16 10.85
N LEU A 13 4.86 -21.16 10.19
CA LEU A 13 4.22 -20.96 8.89
C LEU A 13 3.13 -19.88 8.85
N PRO A 14 2.19 -19.79 9.81
CA PRO A 14 1.15 -18.75 9.79
C PRO A 14 1.72 -17.34 9.82
N GLU A 15 2.75 -17.12 10.64
CA GLU A 15 3.45 -15.85 10.73
C GLU A 15 4.10 -15.46 9.39
N LYS A 16 4.83 -16.41 8.78
CA LYS A 16 5.46 -16.18 7.46
C LYS A 16 4.44 -15.89 6.37
N ILE A 17 3.29 -16.55 6.40
CA ILE A 17 2.21 -16.31 5.43
C ILE A 17 1.60 -14.93 5.64
N ALA A 18 1.31 -14.54 6.88
CA ALA A 18 0.79 -13.22 7.21
C ALA A 18 1.76 -12.12 6.77
N HIS A 19 3.05 -12.32 7.00
CA HIS A 19 4.10 -11.39 6.57
C HIS A 19 4.18 -11.28 5.04
N LYS A 20 4.22 -12.42 4.33
CA LYS A 20 4.27 -12.46 2.85
C LYS A 20 3.03 -11.82 2.20
N ARG A 21 1.89 -11.88 2.86
CA ARG A 21 0.63 -11.29 2.39
C ARG A 21 0.46 -9.82 2.78
N HIS A 22 1.44 -9.23 3.49
CA HIS A 22 1.35 -7.88 4.06
C HIS A 22 0.06 -7.69 4.87
N HIS A 23 -0.30 -8.71 5.68
CA HIS A 23 -1.53 -8.68 6.46
C HIS A 23 -1.47 -7.53 7.48
N PRO A 24 -2.50 -6.67 7.57
CA PRO A 24 -2.48 -5.50 8.45
C PRO A 24 -2.39 -5.85 9.93
N GLN A 25 -2.84 -7.04 10.32
CA GLN A 25 -2.84 -7.55 11.69
C GLN A 25 -1.77 -8.66 11.90
N ARG A 26 -0.67 -8.63 11.15
CA ARG A 26 0.40 -9.63 11.25
C ARG A 26 0.95 -9.79 12.67
N ASP A 27 1.06 -8.69 13.42
CA ASP A 27 1.58 -8.70 14.79
C ASP A 27 0.63 -9.46 15.73
N ALA A 28 -0.68 -9.32 15.55
CA ALA A 28 -1.67 -10.08 16.30
C ALA A 28 -1.59 -11.59 15.96
N ILE A 29 -1.34 -11.94 14.71
CA ILE A 29 -1.16 -13.33 14.27
C ILE A 29 0.12 -13.91 14.87
N GLN A 30 1.19 -13.14 14.91
CA GLN A 30 2.46 -13.53 15.56
C GLN A 30 2.26 -13.80 17.05
N MET A 31 1.60 -12.87 17.76
CA MET A 31 1.27 -13.06 19.17
C MET A 31 0.38 -14.28 19.42
N LEU A 32 -0.57 -14.55 18.54
CA LEU A 32 -1.43 -15.71 18.61
C LEU A 32 -0.64 -17.02 18.41
N CYS A 33 0.35 -17.03 17.49
CA CYS A 33 1.26 -18.15 17.30
C CYS A 33 2.12 -18.41 18.55
N LEU A 34 2.68 -17.35 19.16
CA LEU A 34 3.47 -17.47 20.39
C LEU A 34 2.62 -17.95 21.57
N LEU A 35 1.42 -17.40 21.72
CA LEU A 35 0.48 -17.80 22.75
C LEU A 35 0.04 -19.26 22.58
N SER A 36 -0.08 -19.73 21.35
CA SER A 36 -0.37 -21.11 21.01
C SER A 36 0.66 -22.09 21.57
N LEU A 37 1.94 -21.71 21.65
CA LEU A 37 2.99 -22.53 22.27
C LEU A 37 2.72 -22.77 23.76
N VAL A 38 2.24 -21.74 24.46
CA VAL A 38 1.89 -21.84 25.90
C VAL A 38 0.67 -22.72 26.11
N PHE A 39 -0.31 -22.68 25.20
CA PHE A 39 -1.54 -23.48 25.24
C PHE A 39 -1.46 -24.81 24.46
N GLY A 40 -0.27 -25.37 24.29
CA GLY A 40 -0.07 -26.69 23.67
C GLY A 40 -0.51 -26.78 22.21
N GLY A 41 -0.50 -25.69 21.46
CA GLY A 41 -0.85 -25.68 20.04
C GLY A 41 -2.34 -25.47 19.73
N LEU A 42 -3.19 -25.29 20.73
CA LEU A 42 -4.64 -25.19 20.54
C LEU A 42 -5.08 -23.96 19.71
N LEU A 43 -4.35 -22.84 19.81
CA LEU A 43 -4.66 -21.60 19.11
C LEU A 43 -4.05 -21.56 17.69
N TRP A 44 -3.20 -22.49 17.32
CA TRP A 44 -2.52 -22.52 16.04
C TRP A 44 -3.45 -22.64 14.82
N PRO A 45 -4.52 -23.47 14.83
CA PRO A 45 -5.48 -23.49 13.72
C PRO A 45 -6.18 -22.15 13.54
N ILE A 46 -6.42 -21.41 14.62
CA ILE A 46 -7.04 -20.07 14.59
C ILE A 46 -6.07 -19.07 13.94
N ALA A 47 -4.78 -19.11 14.29
CA ALA A 47 -3.77 -18.27 13.68
C ALA A 47 -3.65 -18.54 12.16
N TRP A 48 -3.77 -19.80 11.74
CA TRP A 48 -3.83 -20.21 10.34
C TRP A 48 -5.03 -19.59 9.61
N LEU A 49 -6.22 -19.80 10.16
CA LEU A 49 -7.45 -19.26 9.59
C LEU A 49 -7.34 -17.73 9.47
N TRP A 50 -6.85 -17.08 10.50
CA TRP A 50 -6.71 -15.60 10.52
C TRP A 50 -5.72 -15.09 9.48
N ALA A 51 -4.58 -15.76 9.30
CA ALA A 51 -3.59 -15.39 8.28
C ALA A 51 -4.13 -15.48 6.84
N TYR A 52 -5.17 -16.26 6.61
CA TYR A 52 -5.82 -16.40 5.31
C TYR A 52 -7.09 -15.55 5.15
N THR A 53 -7.66 -15.03 6.22
CA THR A 53 -8.86 -14.18 6.13
C THR A 53 -8.53 -12.84 5.50
N LYS A 54 -9.49 -12.29 4.75
CA LYS A 54 -9.42 -10.92 4.27
C LYS A 54 -9.95 -9.98 5.35
N PRO A 55 -9.17 -8.97 5.76
CA PRO A 55 -9.58 -8.07 6.83
C PRO A 55 -10.59 -7.01 6.34
N ALA A 56 -11.80 -7.45 6.01
CA ALA A 56 -12.86 -6.57 5.48
C ALA A 56 -13.17 -5.41 6.43
N GLY A 57 -13.18 -5.65 7.74
CA GLY A 57 -13.38 -4.60 8.74
C GLY A 57 -12.25 -3.57 8.76
N TYR A 58 -11.02 -3.99 8.54
CA TYR A 58 -9.87 -3.11 8.44
C TYR A 58 -9.95 -2.22 7.19
N ARG A 59 -10.34 -2.79 6.06
CA ARG A 59 -10.57 -2.04 4.82
C ARG A 59 -11.67 -0.99 4.95
N LEU A 60 -12.75 -1.31 5.66
CA LEU A 60 -13.82 -0.34 5.93
C LEU A 60 -13.33 0.82 6.79
N ALA A 61 -12.51 0.55 7.80
CA ALA A 61 -12.02 1.56 8.73
C ALA A 61 -10.87 2.41 8.13
N TYR A 62 -9.92 1.77 7.45
CA TYR A 62 -8.66 2.41 7.05
C TYR A 62 -8.48 2.56 5.53
N GLY A 63 -9.34 1.99 4.72
CA GLY A 63 -9.29 2.09 3.25
C GLY A 63 -8.34 1.11 2.58
N THR A 64 -7.66 0.24 3.33
CA THR A 64 -6.70 -0.74 2.81
C THR A 64 -6.85 -2.10 3.47
N GLU A 65 -6.43 -3.15 2.76
CA GLU A 65 -6.29 -4.53 3.27
C GLU A 65 -4.82 -4.89 3.54
N LYS A 66 -3.88 -3.96 3.30
CA LYS A 66 -2.44 -4.20 3.38
C LYS A 66 -1.84 -3.48 4.58
N HIS A 67 -0.74 -4.04 5.09
CA HIS A 67 0.08 -3.38 6.10
C HIS A 67 0.88 -2.22 5.47
N ASP A 68 1.22 -1.21 6.28
CA ASP A 68 1.96 -0.01 5.85
C ASP A 68 3.27 -0.34 5.12
N ASP A 69 3.98 -1.40 5.53
CA ASP A 69 5.24 -1.83 4.90
C ASP A 69 5.09 -2.13 3.41
N TYR A 70 3.92 -2.62 2.97
CA TYR A 70 3.64 -2.85 1.56
C TYR A 70 3.76 -1.56 0.75
N TYR A 71 3.20 -0.47 1.27
CA TYR A 71 3.24 0.84 0.61
C TYR A 71 4.61 1.49 0.68
N VAL A 72 5.34 1.27 1.78
CA VAL A 72 6.74 1.74 1.91
C VAL A 72 7.63 1.04 0.88
N GLU A 73 7.52 -0.29 0.73
CA GLU A 73 8.26 -1.05 -0.28
C GLU A 73 7.93 -0.59 -1.71
N LEU A 74 6.64 -0.38 -2.01
CA LEU A 74 6.21 0.19 -3.30
C LEU A 74 6.76 1.60 -3.50
N GLY A 75 6.80 2.42 -2.46
CA GLY A 75 7.37 3.75 -2.50
C GLY A 75 8.87 3.76 -2.80
N GLU A 76 9.62 2.81 -2.25
CA GLU A 76 11.05 2.64 -2.57
C GLU A 76 11.24 2.20 -4.04
N LYS A 77 10.43 1.28 -4.53
CA LYS A 77 10.43 0.88 -5.94
C LYS A 77 10.06 2.04 -6.88
N ALA A 78 9.12 2.90 -6.45
CA ALA A 78 8.76 4.10 -7.18
C ALA A 78 9.93 5.09 -7.27
N LYS A 79 10.64 5.31 -6.16
CA LYS A 79 11.85 6.18 -6.13
C LYS A 79 13.00 5.61 -6.97
N ALA A 80 13.11 4.28 -7.06
CA ALA A 80 14.07 3.60 -7.90
C ALA A 80 13.68 3.54 -9.39
N GLY A 81 12.52 4.08 -9.79
CA GLY A 81 12.02 4.05 -11.15
C GLY A 81 11.63 2.64 -11.66
N GLN A 82 11.36 1.73 -10.75
CA GLN A 82 11.05 0.32 -11.06
C GLN A 82 9.54 0.07 -11.24
N LEU A 83 8.70 1.05 -10.91
CA LEU A 83 7.25 0.99 -11.06
C LEU A 83 6.83 1.58 -12.41
N GLN A 84 5.87 0.90 -13.05
CA GLN A 84 5.23 1.41 -14.25
C GLN A 84 4.25 2.54 -13.88
N GLU A 85 3.92 3.39 -14.86
CA GLU A 85 3.09 4.57 -14.61
C GLU A 85 1.71 4.23 -14.05
N HIS A 86 1.11 3.13 -14.52
CA HIS A 86 -0.18 2.68 -14.00
C HIS A 86 -0.11 2.17 -12.55
N GLU A 87 1.02 1.57 -12.14
CA GLU A 87 1.26 1.14 -10.76
C GLU A 87 1.44 2.34 -9.84
N LEU A 88 2.14 3.38 -10.32
CA LEU A 88 2.27 4.66 -9.61
C LEU A 88 0.92 5.36 -9.44
N ALA A 89 0.08 5.35 -10.47
CA ALA A 89 -1.26 5.92 -10.40
C ALA A 89 -2.12 5.17 -9.37
N HIS A 90 -2.08 3.84 -9.40
CA HIS A 90 -2.80 3.00 -8.43
C HIS A 90 -2.31 3.23 -6.98
N LEU A 91 -1.00 3.32 -6.78
CA LEU A 91 -0.41 3.61 -5.47
C LEU A 91 -0.91 4.96 -4.92
N ARG A 92 -0.97 5.98 -5.76
CA ARG A 92 -1.49 7.31 -5.38
C ARG A 92 -2.96 7.25 -5.01
N GLU A 93 -3.78 6.58 -5.82
CA GLU A 93 -5.21 6.41 -5.57
C GLU A 93 -5.46 5.71 -4.21
N GLU A 94 -4.72 4.65 -3.92
CA GLU A 94 -4.83 3.95 -2.63
C GLU A 94 -4.41 4.85 -1.45
N LEU A 95 -3.30 5.59 -1.58
CA LEU A 95 -2.87 6.55 -0.55
C LEU A 95 -3.88 7.67 -0.34
N ASP A 96 -4.52 8.15 -1.40
CA ASP A 96 -5.57 9.17 -1.32
C ASP A 96 -6.84 8.64 -0.66
N ALA A 97 -7.24 7.41 -0.97
CA ALA A 97 -8.36 6.73 -0.33
C ALA A 97 -8.13 6.54 1.18
N MET A 98 -6.91 6.15 1.57
CA MET A 98 -6.52 6.05 2.99
C MET A 98 -6.50 7.42 3.67
N ALA A 99 -6.02 8.46 2.97
CA ALA A 99 -6.01 9.83 3.48
C ALA A 99 -7.42 10.33 3.77
N ALA A 100 -8.36 10.08 2.85
CA ALA A 100 -9.76 10.47 3.01
C ALA A 100 -10.43 9.82 4.23
N LYS A 101 -10.00 8.62 4.62
CA LYS A 101 -10.47 7.90 5.81
C LYS A 101 -9.68 8.22 7.10
N GLY A 102 -8.65 9.06 7.00
CA GLY A 102 -7.78 9.39 8.15
C GLY A 102 -6.83 8.25 8.57
N GLY A 103 -6.71 7.20 7.78
CA GLY A 103 -5.92 5.99 8.08
C GLY A 103 -4.43 6.06 7.72
N LEU A 104 -3.91 7.22 7.28
CA LEU A 104 -2.51 7.36 6.92
C LEU A 104 -1.59 7.48 8.13
N SER A 105 -0.63 6.55 8.23
CA SER A 105 0.49 6.65 9.16
C SER A 105 1.44 7.80 8.78
N ALA A 106 2.33 8.19 9.72
CA ALA A 106 3.28 9.28 9.49
C ALA A 106 4.18 9.00 8.27
N ASN A 107 4.65 7.78 8.11
CA ASN A 107 5.50 7.37 6.99
C ASN A 107 4.77 7.45 5.64
N LEU A 108 3.52 7.02 5.60
CA LEU A 108 2.70 7.08 4.37
C LEU A 108 2.31 8.51 4.00
N LYS A 109 2.17 9.42 4.97
CA LYS A 109 1.98 10.86 4.69
C LYS A 109 3.20 11.47 3.99
N VAL A 110 4.40 11.10 4.43
CA VAL A 110 5.65 11.53 3.78
C VAL A 110 5.72 10.95 2.37
N LEU A 111 5.49 9.65 2.21
CA LEU A 111 5.50 8.99 0.91
C LEU A 111 4.53 9.64 -0.07
N ARG A 112 3.29 9.90 0.35
CA ARG A 112 2.28 10.56 -0.47
C ARG A 112 2.75 11.93 -0.93
N ARG A 113 3.30 12.75 -0.03
CA ARG A 113 3.85 14.07 -0.35
C ARG A 113 4.98 13.98 -1.37
N ASP A 114 5.90 13.03 -1.19
CA ASP A 114 7.03 12.82 -2.09
C ASP A 114 6.56 12.44 -3.50
N LEU A 115 5.56 11.56 -3.62
CA LEU A 115 4.98 11.16 -4.90
C LEU A 115 4.27 12.32 -5.62
N VAL A 116 3.56 13.18 -4.87
CA VAL A 116 2.92 14.38 -5.42
C VAL A 116 3.96 15.38 -5.90
N SER A 117 5.02 15.62 -5.12
CA SER A 117 6.09 16.55 -5.51
C SER A 117 6.87 16.06 -6.73
N ALA A 118 7.13 14.75 -6.84
CA ALA A 118 7.77 14.15 -8.00
C ALA A 118 6.93 14.32 -9.28
N GLN A 119 5.61 14.16 -9.17
CA GLN A 119 4.70 14.39 -10.30
C GLN A 119 4.68 15.86 -10.74
N ALA A 120 4.65 16.78 -9.78
CA ALA A 120 4.70 18.21 -10.09
C ALA A 120 6.02 18.61 -10.80
N ALA A 121 7.12 17.94 -10.44
CA ALA A 121 8.42 18.14 -11.08
C ALA A 121 8.48 17.57 -12.51
N THR A 122 7.81 16.45 -12.77
CA THR A 122 7.74 15.82 -14.10
C THR A 122 6.70 16.49 -15.01
N ALA A 123 5.66 17.04 -14.43
CA ALA A 123 4.63 17.82 -15.13
C ALA A 123 5.07 19.26 -15.38
N GLY A 124 6.30 19.52 -15.82
CA GLY A 124 6.88 20.84 -16.04
C GLY A 124 5.86 21.94 -16.39
N PRO A 125 6.15 23.23 -16.31
CA PRO A 125 5.16 24.28 -16.53
C PRO A 125 4.51 24.04 -17.89
N VAL A 126 3.22 23.73 -17.89
CA VAL A 126 2.40 23.77 -19.11
C VAL A 126 2.50 25.21 -19.56
N VAL A 127 3.43 25.46 -20.49
CA VAL A 127 3.48 26.72 -21.21
C VAL A 127 2.09 26.89 -21.80
N ALA A 128 1.34 27.83 -21.25
CA ALA A 128 0.08 28.24 -21.83
C ALA A 128 0.40 28.63 -23.28
N GLN A 129 0.16 27.73 -24.20
CA GLN A 129 0.30 27.98 -25.60
C GLN A 129 -0.80 28.97 -25.94
N ALA A 130 -0.40 30.23 -25.99
CA ALA A 130 -1.26 31.33 -26.37
C ALA A 130 -1.97 30.96 -27.68
N ALA A 131 -3.29 30.95 -27.62
CA ALA A 131 -4.12 30.81 -28.81
C ALA A 131 -3.69 31.88 -29.83
N PRO A 132 -3.52 31.51 -31.10
CA PRO A 132 -3.21 32.54 -32.10
C PRO A 132 -4.37 33.51 -32.17
N ALA A 133 -4.04 34.79 -31.95
CA ALA A 133 -4.96 35.86 -32.15
C ALA A 133 -5.47 35.82 -33.60
N VAL A 134 -6.76 35.58 -33.77
CA VAL A 134 -7.44 35.75 -35.05
C VAL A 134 -7.45 37.25 -35.35
N ALA A 135 -6.50 37.67 -36.20
CA ALA A 135 -6.48 39.00 -36.76
C ALA A 135 -7.73 39.21 -37.61
N GLY A 136 -8.54 40.18 -37.21
CA GLY A 136 -9.73 40.59 -37.89
C GLY A 136 -9.45 41.09 -39.30
N GLY A 137 -9.94 40.36 -40.30
CA GLY A 137 -10.03 40.84 -41.67
C GLY A 137 -11.08 41.90 -41.81
N LYS A 138 -10.66 43.08 -42.01
CA LYS A 138 -11.46 44.23 -42.37
C LYS A 138 -11.93 44.09 -43.81
N ALA A 139 -13.19 43.91 -44.06
CA ALA A 139 -13.75 44.05 -45.39
C ALA A 139 -14.28 45.47 -45.58
N GLY A 140 -13.66 46.15 -46.51
CA GLY A 140 -14.09 47.45 -46.96
C GLY A 140 -15.18 47.38 -48.04
N SER A 141 -15.98 48.33 -47.96
CA SER A 141 -16.79 49.06 -48.92
C SER A 141 -16.79 48.63 -50.41
N ALA A 142 -17.90 48.50 -50.96
CA ALA A 142 -18.50 49.29 -52.05
C ALA A 142 -19.93 48.85 -52.30
#